data_ac22fd6971b7d195f7a416c37526d909
#
_entry.id   ac22fd6971b7d195f7a416c37526d909
#
_cell.length_a   1.000
_cell.length_b   1.000
_cell.length_c   1.000
_cell.angle_alpha   90.00
_cell.angle_beta   90.00
_cell.angle_gamma   90.00
#
_symmetry.space_group_name_H-M   'P 1'
#
loop_
_entity.id
_entity.type
_entity.pdbx_description
1 polymer ?
#
loop_
_entity_poly.entity_id
_entity_poly.type
_entity_poly.pdbx_seq_one_letter_code
_entity_poly.pdbx_strand_id
1 'polypeptide(L)'
;IMILIEENNNDMKLNIIRNSVKGSALFLGMAMLLCGCQNDEFASMKYAQSDAVVRFAPSIAAMSGDDEVTKATLYNTTGDDTHKLSEYSITEFQVAAWEGTSGTTNFIPVATKVKYITAGEDGADSYWSTVDGSGNIKEYKWKKTDATKTFFAWANLPASGASVECTSAASQTLTLTALPDKDILLGFYSGDGSTGSPAKKTGTASIHFYHPLTAVQFKKGTLSDGVRISGISIEGVYTSGKTTQTPSTGTAFAWTKTDGSAFAATDETGTVSLSGVTVDEDGFIGDAIVLIPQTFASDEARVTVTLATPTGEETIYYQLKGKTFSAGYTNVLTIGYENDYLDVNINQSIVSGIARSLGVRNVGNDNAYIRLAVTSCWTDADGNILQGYTDFTAGGTATGLNTTDWAKGADGFYYYKKAIGPGKTTKALFTSFEPGEAPAEGLTFEMMVSVQAVGGSYAEGNDLSDNAKAAWGTGIPVTDEIEE
;
A
#
# COMPACT_ATOMS: atom_id res chain seq x y z
N ILE A 1 -30.54 7.24 1.56
CA ILE A 1 -30.69 5.87 2.12
C ILE A 1 -30.16 5.90 3.53
N MET A 2 -31.00 5.64 4.51
CA MET A 2 -30.62 5.57 5.91
C MET A 2 -29.94 4.21 6.14
N ILE A 3 -28.63 4.19 6.38
CA ILE A 3 -27.96 3.00 6.85
C ILE A 3 -28.03 3.04 8.37
N LEU A 4 -28.98 2.28 8.94
CA LEU A 4 -28.96 1.91 10.35
C LEU A 4 -27.92 0.81 10.45
N ILE A 5 -26.76 1.08 11.05
CA ILE A 5 -25.89 0.04 11.55
C ILE A 5 -26.51 -0.44 12.87
N GLU A 6 -27.56 -1.26 12.78
CA GLU A 6 -27.98 -2.14 13.86
C GLU A 6 -27.12 -3.39 13.75
N GLU A 7 -25.96 -3.40 14.38
CA GLU A 7 -25.34 -4.66 14.71
C GLU A 7 -26.13 -5.32 15.84
N ASN A 8 -26.57 -6.54 15.56
CA ASN A 8 -27.30 -7.39 16.49
C ASN A 8 -26.63 -7.41 17.86
N ASN A 9 -27.43 -7.12 18.87
CA ASN A 9 -27.12 -7.18 20.29
C ASN A 9 -26.60 -8.56 20.72
N ASN A 10 -25.33 -8.88 20.44
CA ASN A 10 -24.62 -9.88 21.26
C ASN A 10 -23.09 -9.78 21.22
N ASP A 11 -22.46 -8.88 20.43
CA ASP A 11 -20.99 -8.80 20.40
C ASP A 11 -20.38 -7.41 20.19
N MET A 12 -21.12 -6.33 20.40
CA MET A 12 -20.47 -5.03 20.50
C MET A 12 -20.07 -4.74 21.95
N LYS A 13 -19.15 -5.52 22.46
CA LYS A 13 -18.18 -4.96 23.40
C LYS A 13 -17.34 -4.02 22.54
N LEU A 14 -17.50 -2.72 22.77
CA LEU A 14 -16.53 -1.74 22.35
C LEU A 14 -15.19 -2.25 22.89
N ASN A 15 -14.42 -2.92 22.07
CA ASN A 15 -13.06 -3.24 22.38
C ASN A 15 -12.34 -1.89 22.45
N ILE A 16 -12.39 -1.27 23.64
CA ILE A 16 -11.39 -0.30 24.01
C ILE A 16 -10.09 -1.08 23.84
N ILE A 17 -9.42 -0.84 22.72
CA ILE A 17 -8.07 -1.33 22.53
C ILE A 17 -7.29 -0.71 23.68
N ARG A 18 -7.14 -1.47 24.76
CA ARG A 18 -6.14 -1.23 25.77
C ARG A 18 -4.80 -1.46 25.08
N ASN A 19 -4.32 -0.46 24.38
CA ASN A 19 -2.92 -0.33 24.11
C ASN A 19 -2.23 -0.05 25.45
N SER A 20 -2.15 -1.10 26.25
CA SER A 20 -1.17 -1.21 27.30
C SER A 20 0.19 -1.20 26.59
N VAL A 21 0.80 -0.03 26.57
CA VAL A 21 2.22 0.13 26.29
C VAL A 21 2.96 -0.62 27.39
N LYS A 22 3.24 -1.90 27.16
CA LYS A 22 4.36 -2.57 27.81
C LYS A 22 5.47 -2.59 26.82
N GLY A 23 6.45 -1.81 27.21
CA GLY A 23 7.67 -1.57 26.48
C GLY A 23 8.47 -2.83 26.20
N SER A 24 9.31 -2.64 25.22
CA SER A 24 10.67 -3.15 25.04
C SER A 24 10.90 -4.64 25.20
N ALA A 25 11.59 -5.14 24.17
CA ALA A 25 12.34 -6.38 24.12
C ALA A 25 11.53 -7.61 23.72
N LEU A 26 11.39 -7.79 22.43
CA LEU A 26 11.75 -9.07 21.78
C LEU A 26 11.90 -8.89 20.27
N PHE A 27 12.85 -8.08 19.87
CA PHE A 27 13.49 -8.25 18.57
C PHE A 27 14.78 -9.05 18.80
N LEU A 28 14.61 -10.33 19.04
CA LEU A 28 15.72 -11.29 18.90
C LEU A 28 15.09 -12.66 18.72
N GLY A 29 15.21 -13.20 17.52
CA GLY A 29 14.93 -14.62 17.33
C GLY A 29 13.97 -14.99 16.22
N MET A 30 14.00 -14.29 15.07
CA MET A 30 13.54 -14.92 13.83
C MET A 30 14.66 -14.83 12.82
N ALA A 31 15.81 -15.32 13.30
CA ALA A 31 16.89 -15.72 12.41
C ALA A 31 16.53 -17.08 11.85
N MET A 32 16.37 -17.12 10.53
CA MET A 32 16.69 -18.24 9.66
C MET A 32 16.06 -19.60 10.03
N LEU A 33 14.90 -19.84 9.47
CA LEU A 33 14.69 -21.11 8.82
C LEU A 33 14.61 -20.85 7.31
N LEU A 34 15.76 -20.47 6.75
CA LEU A 34 16.10 -20.78 5.38
C LEU A 34 16.29 -22.29 5.32
N CYS A 35 15.21 -23.03 5.23
CA CYS A 35 15.25 -24.39 4.75
C CYS A 35 15.58 -24.29 3.26
N GLY A 36 16.88 -24.29 2.95
CA GLY A 36 17.34 -24.43 1.60
C GLY A 36 16.85 -25.78 1.06
N CYS A 37 15.80 -25.73 0.25
CA CYS A 37 15.62 -26.79 -0.74
C CYS A 37 16.73 -26.57 -1.77
N GLN A 38 17.86 -27.20 -1.53
CA GLN A 38 18.83 -27.46 -2.57
C GLN A 38 18.14 -28.35 -3.60
N ASN A 39 17.76 -27.77 -4.73
CA ASN A 39 17.61 -28.57 -5.91
C ASN A 39 19.01 -28.98 -6.35
N ASP A 40 19.41 -30.19 -5.96
CA ASP A 40 20.68 -30.83 -6.33
C ASP A 40 20.84 -31.06 -7.85
N GLU A 41 19.90 -30.65 -8.67
CA GLU A 41 19.95 -30.81 -10.13
C GLU A 41 21.03 -29.98 -10.83
N PHE A 42 21.54 -28.92 -10.18
CA PHE A 42 22.69 -28.18 -10.70
C PHE A 42 24.06 -28.70 -10.25
N ALA A 43 24.11 -29.68 -9.35
CA ALA A 43 25.34 -30.12 -8.73
C ALA A 43 26.13 -31.15 -9.56
N SER A 44 25.63 -31.60 -10.73
CA SER A 44 26.28 -32.66 -11.47
C SER A 44 27.25 -32.24 -12.59
N MET A 45 27.45 -30.93 -12.81
CA MET A 45 28.49 -30.51 -13.74
C MET A 45 29.88 -30.80 -13.14
N LYS A 46 30.50 -31.87 -13.58
CA LYS A 46 31.92 -32.18 -13.30
C LYS A 46 32.81 -31.11 -13.91
N TYR A 47 33.12 -30.08 -13.16
CA TYR A 47 34.18 -29.15 -13.54
C TYR A 47 35.53 -29.77 -13.26
N ALA A 48 36.21 -30.24 -14.28
CA ALA A 48 37.63 -30.51 -14.22
C ALA A 48 38.38 -29.23 -13.84
N GLN A 49 39.45 -29.30 -13.14
CA GLN A 49 40.41 -28.32 -12.60
C GLN A 49 40.62 -26.97 -13.34
N SER A 50 39.73 -26.57 -14.19
CA SER A 50 39.74 -25.32 -14.97
C SER A 50 38.93 -24.20 -14.30
N ASP A 51 39.17 -22.96 -14.69
CA ASP A 51 38.38 -21.79 -14.28
C ASP A 51 36.89 -22.03 -14.50
N ALA A 52 36.04 -21.77 -13.51
CA ALA A 52 34.64 -21.99 -13.60
C ALA A 52 33.96 -20.97 -14.53
N VAL A 53 33.13 -21.42 -15.43
CA VAL A 53 32.31 -20.54 -16.27
C VAL A 53 31.28 -19.83 -15.41
N VAL A 54 31.10 -18.50 -15.60
CA VAL A 54 30.07 -17.74 -14.93
C VAL A 54 28.70 -18.24 -15.41
N ARG A 55 27.89 -18.71 -14.47
CA ARG A 55 26.49 -19.07 -14.66
C ARG A 55 25.64 -18.22 -13.74
N PHE A 56 24.40 -18.06 -14.06
CA PHE A 56 23.47 -17.24 -13.26
C PHE A 56 22.33 -18.09 -12.71
N ALA A 57 21.98 -17.80 -11.48
CA ALA A 57 20.79 -18.33 -10.83
C ALA A 57 19.92 -17.15 -10.38
N PRO A 58 19.14 -16.55 -11.29
CA PRO A 58 18.31 -15.41 -10.95
C PRO A 58 17.07 -15.85 -10.19
N SER A 59 16.67 -15.04 -9.20
CA SER A 59 15.41 -15.15 -8.47
C SER A 59 14.79 -13.77 -8.30
N ILE A 60 13.48 -13.70 -8.05
CA ILE A 60 12.76 -12.44 -7.83
C ILE A 60 12.20 -12.44 -6.42
N ALA A 61 12.36 -11.32 -5.69
CA ALA A 61 11.66 -11.08 -4.44
C ALA A 61 10.14 -10.96 -4.73
N ALA A 62 9.31 -11.53 -3.84
CA ALA A 62 7.88 -11.28 -3.91
C ALA A 62 7.57 -9.81 -3.60
N MET A 63 6.59 -9.24 -4.28
CA MET A 63 6.00 -7.97 -3.85
C MET A 63 5.21 -8.18 -2.57
N SER A 64 5.26 -7.23 -1.66
CA SER A 64 4.42 -7.21 -0.47
C SER A 64 3.08 -6.54 -0.80
N GLY A 65 1.99 -6.95 -0.14
CA GLY A 65 0.66 -6.40 -0.37
C GLY A 65 -0.42 -7.48 -0.39
N ASP A 66 -1.62 -7.14 -0.82
CA ASP A 66 -2.74 -8.07 -0.89
C ASP A 66 -2.49 -9.21 -1.88
N ASP A 67 -2.93 -10.40 -1.52
CA ASP A 67 -2.45 -11.70 -2.03
C ASP A 67 -2.79 -12.03 -3.49
N GLU A 68 -3.54 -11.22 -4.22
CA GLU A 68 -3.95 -11.53 -5.58
C GLU A 68 -3.54 -10.42 -6.55
N VAL A 69 -2.52 -10.69 -7.35
CA VAL A 69 -2.05 -9.78 -8.40
C VAL A 69 -2.15 -10.45 -9.75
N THR A 70 -2.80 -9.80 -10.71
CA THR A 70 -2.83 -10.28 -12.08
C THR A 70 -1.43 -10.26 -12.72
N LYS A 71 -1.08 -11.35 -13.37
CA LYS A 71 0.29 -11.69 -13.79
C LYS A 71 0.80 -10.92 -15.01
N ALA A 72 0.00 -10.08 -15.65
CA ALA A 72 0.35 -9.51 -16.95
C ALA A 72 1.42 -8.39 -16.87
N THR A 73 1.39 -7.59 -15.81
CA THR A 73 2.24 -6.39 -15.68
C THR A 73 3.24 -6.49 -14.54
N LEU A 74 2.94 -7.30 -13.53
CA LEU A 74 3.76 -7.49 -12.34
C LEU A 74 4.41 -8.86 -12.32
N TYR A 75 5.65 -8.91 -11.90
CA TYR A 75 6.39 -10.15 -11.65
C TYR A 75 6.25 -10.54 -10.20
N ASN A 76 5.02 -10.63 -9.72
CA ASN A 76 4.75 -11.10 -8.37
C ASN A 76 4.63 -12.61 -8.33
N THR A 77 5.04 -13.17 -7.22
CA THR A 77 5.13 -14.59 -7.02
C THR A 77 4.37 -14.94 -5.77
N THR A 78 3.12 -15.28 -5.92
CA THR A 78 2.40 -15.91 -4.82
C THR A 78 2.72 -17.41 -4.80
N GLY A 79 3.52 -17.79 -3.83
CA GLY A 79 3.41 -19.11 -3.23
C GLY A 79 4.11 -20.30 -3.86
N ASP A 80 5.29 -20.18 -4.45
CA ASP A 80 6.20 -21.34 -4.50
C ASP A 80 7.66 -20.90 -4.63
N ASP A 81 8.54 -21.56 -3.89
CA ASP A 81 9.90 -21.12 -3.55
C ASP A 81 10.93 -21.11 -4.69
N THR A 82 10.52 -21.31 -5.91
CA THR A 82 11.44 -21.40 -7.06
C THR A 82 11.03 -20.48 -8.18
N HIS A 83 11.03 -19.18 -7.91
CA HIS A 83 10.70 -18.20 -8.94
C HIS A 83 11.85 -18.03 -9.92
N LYS A 84 11.92 -18.95 -10.88
CA LYS A 84 12.81 -18.82 -12.01
C LYS A 84 12.29 -17.72 -12.91
N LEU A 85 13.12 -16.74 -13.26
CA LEU A 85 12.73 -15.66 -14.20
C LEU A 85 12.05 -16.19 -15.46
N SER A 86 12.44 -17.39 -15.93
CA SER A 86 11.85 -18.05 -17.09
C SER A 86 10.37 -18.38 -16.93
N GLU A 87 9.85 -18.57 -15.72
CA GLU A 87 8.43 -18.85 -15.45
C GLU A 87 7.55 -17.61 -15.57
N TYR A 88 8.15 -16.42 -15.53
CA TYR A 88 7.49 -15.12 -15.61
C TYR A 88 7.63 -14.44 -16.97
N SER A 89 7.86 -15.18 -18.02
CA SER A 89 8.09 -14.64 -19.38
C SER A 89 9.33 -13.73 -19.49
N ILE A 90 10.19 -13.67 -18.47
CA ILE A 90 11.49 -13.02 -18.58
C ILE A 90 12.50 -14.06 -19.03
N THR A 91 12.88 -13.97 -20.28
CA THR A 91 13.85 -14.87 -20.91
C THR A 91 15.25 -14.24 -21.06
N GLU A 92 15.37 -12.96 -20.72
CA GLU A 92 16.64 -12.23 -20.75
C GLU A 92 16.69 -11.11 -19.72
N PHE A 93 17.90 -10.78 -19.26
CA PHE A 93 18.19 -9.60 -18.46
C PHE A 93 19.56 -9.06 -18.82
N GLN A 94 19.91 -7.87 -18.33
CA GLN A 94 21.23 -7.28 -18.52
C GLN A 94 22.03 -7.33 -17.23
N VAL A 95 23.36 -7.42 -17.38
CA VAL A 95 24.27 -7.50 -16.25
C VAL A 95 25.51 -6.66 -16.49
N ALA A 96 26.11 -6.19 -15.40
CA ALA A 96 27.45 -5.66 -15.34
C ALA A 96 28.18 -6.26 -14.14
N ALA A 97 29.48 -6.50 -14.23
CA ALA A 97 30.22 -7.01 -13.08
C ALA A 97 31.59 -6.36 -12.95
N TRP A 98 32.03 -6.20 -11.71
CA TRP A 98 33.29 -5.59 -11.33
C TRP A 98 34.07 -6.46 -10.35
N GLU A 99 35.39 -6.23 -10.33
CA GLU A 99 36.28 -6.81 -9.32
C GLU A 99 36.03 -6.15 -7.95
N GLY A 100 35.88 -6.98 -6.92
CA GLY A 100 35.68 -6.52 -5.54
C GLY A 100 34.29 -5.96 -5.26
N THR A 101 34.17 -5.22 -4.15
CA THR A 101 32.92 -4.61 -3.66
C THR A 101 32.83 -3.10 -3.89
N SER A 102 33.93 -2.47 -4.33
CA SER A 102 33.97 -1.03 -4.63
C SER A 102 34.88 -0.71 -5.82
N GLY A 103 35.39 -1.75 -6.52
CA GLY A 103 36.32 -1.62 -7.62
C GLY A 103 35.68 -1.00 -8.87
N THR A 104 36.52 -0.42 -9.71
CA THR A 104 36.15 0.12 -11.03
C THR A 104 36.63 -0.76 -12.18
N THR A 105 37.39 -1.84 -11.88
CA THR A 105 37.84 -2.79 -12.88
C THR A 105 36.66 -3.65 -13.33
N ASN A 106 36.27 -3.48 -14.58
CA ASN A 106 35.13 -4.18 -15.16
C ASN A 106 35.49 -5.65 -15.46
N PHE A 107 34.70 -6.56 -14.98
CA PHE A 107 34.80 -8.00 -15.23
C PHE A 107 33.86 -8.46 -16.34
N ILE A 108 32.60 -8.04 -16.29
CA ILE A 108 31.64 -8.21 -17.36
C ILE A 108 31.18 -6.80 -17.80
N PRO A 109 31.28 -6.46 -19.10
CA PRO A 109 30.89 -5.15 -19.60
C PRO A 109 29.45 -4.78 -19.23
N VAL A 110 29.22 -3.48 -19.01
CA VAL A 110 27.88 -2.94 -18.71
C VAL A 110 26.91 -3.30 -19.82
N ALA A 111 25.67 -3.64 -19.45
CA ALA A 111 24.60 -4.04 -20.34
C ALA A 111 24.88 -5.31 -21.15
N THR A 112 25.77 -6.19 -20.65
CA THR A 112 25.91 -7.52 -21.24
C THR A 112 24.62 -8.30 -21.05
N LYS A 113 24.09 -8.84 -22.14
CA LYS A 113 22.84 -9.61 -22.14
C LYS A 113 23.07 -11.00 -21.56
N VAL A 114 22.16 -11.43 -20.68
CA VAL A 114 22.05 -12.80 -20.16
C VAL A 114 20.74 -13.39 -20.67
N LYS A 115 20.79 -14.58 -21.24
CA LYS A 115 19.62 -15.30 -21.73
C LYS A 115 19.47 -16.66 -21.07
N TYR A 116 18.20 -17.09 -20.97
CA TYR A 116 17.85 -18.44 -20.63
C TYR A 116 18.08 -19.34 -21.86
N ILE A 117 18.97 -20.30 -21.71
CA ILE A 117 19.31 -21.29 -22.75
C ILE A 117 18.54 -22.55 -22.42
N THR A 118 17.54 -22.87 -23.23
CA THR A 118 16.77 -24.09 -23.06
C THR A 118 17.58 -25.34 -23.40
N ALA A 119 17.27 -26.43 -22.73
CA ALA A 119 17.88 -27.74 -22.98
C ALA A 119 17.76 -28.13 -24.45
N GLY A 120 18.84 -28.64 -25.02
CA GLY A 120 18.82 -29.24 -26.34
C GLY A 120 18.21 -30.65 -26.31
N GLU A 121 17.93 -31.23 -27.52
CA GLU A 121 17.44 -32.60 -27.67
C GLU A 121 18.43 -33.66 -27.14
N ASP A 122 19.66 -33.27 -26.85
CA ASP A 122 20.78 -34.08 -26.33
C ASP A 122 20.80 -34.24 -24.81
N GLY A 123 19.78 -33.71 -24.10
CA GLY A 123 19.60 -33.89 -22.66
C GLY A 123 20.48 -32.99 -21.79
N ALA A 124 21.04 -31.92 -22.35
CA ALA A 124 21.73 -30.89 -21.57
C ALA A 124 20.73 -30.06 -20.76
N ASP A 125 21.06 -29.77 -19.49
CA ASP A 125 20.21 -28.95 -18.62
C ASP A 125 20.05 -27.52 -19.15
N SER A 126 18.89 -26.91 -18.92
CA SER A 126 18.66 -25.49 -19.20
C SER A 126 19.44 -24.61 -18.20
N TYR A 127 19.97 -23.49 -18.65
CA TYR A 127 20.77 -22.59 -17.82
C TYR A 127 20.76 -21.14 -18.31
N TRP A 128 21.15 -20.21 -17.45
CA TRP A 128 21.34 -18.81 -17.80
C TRP A 128 22.78 -18.51 -18.15
N SER A 129 23.02 -17.86 -19.26
CA SER A 129 24.37 -17.51 -19.75
C SER A 129 24.40 -16.15 -20.45
N THR A 130 25.58 -15.51 -20.37
CA THR A 130 25.88 -14.31 -21.18
C THR A 130 25.91 -14.65 -22.65
N VAL A 131 25.39 -13.71 -23.47
CA VAL A 131 25.43 -13.80 -24.92
C VAL A 131 26.07 -12.55 -25.54
N ASP A 132 26.61 -12.69 -26.75
CA ASP A 132 27.09 -11.56 -27.56
C ASP A 132 25.93 -10.83 -28.27
N GLY A 133 26.27 -9.77 -29.01
CA GLY A 133 25.30 -9.00 -29.76
C GLY A 133 24.56 -9.78 -30.87
N SER A 134 25.07 -10.94 -31.28
CA SER A 134 24.45 -11.85 -32.24
C SER A 134 23.62 -12.96 -31.54
N GLY A 135 23.61 -12.98 -30.21
CA GLY A 135 22.90 -13.98 -29.42
C GLY A 135 23.67 -15.27 -29.17
N ASN A 136 24.93 -15.38 -29.58
CA ASN A 136 25.76 -16.54 -29.31
C ASN A 136 26.28 -16.49 -27.88
N ILE A 137 26.47 -17.67 -27.26
CA ILE A 137 27.01 -17.77 -25.91
C ILE A 137 28.41 -17.16 -25.86
N LYS A 138 28.61 -16.21 -24.96
CA LYS A 138 29.86 -15.55 -24.66
C LYS A 138 30.25 -15.83 -23.23
N GLU A 139 31.15 -16.79 -23.00
CA GLU A 139 31.52 -17.19 -21.66
C GLU A 139 32.52 -16.23 -21.02
N TYR A 140 32.27 -15.86 -19.77
CA TYR A 140 33.22 -15.30 -18.84
C TYR A 140 33.64 -16.37 -17.83
N LYS A 141 34.88 -16.34 -17.39
CA LYS A 141 35.42 -17.38 -16.49
C LYS A 141 35.85 -16.77 -15.17
N TRP A 142 35.37 -17.38 -14.10
CA TRP A 142 35.81 -17.07 -12.76
C TRP A 142 37.04 -17.88 -12.44
N LYS A 143 38.16 -17.21 -12.26
CA LYS A 143 39.41 -17.90 -11.91
C LYS A 143 39.31 -18.48 -10.50
N LYS A 144 39.96 -19.61 -10.27
CA LYS A 144 39.99 -20.30 -8.96
C LYS A 144 40.50 -19.39 -7.83
N THR A 145 41.40 -18.46 -8.15
CA THR A 145 42.02 -17.51 -7.23
C THR A 145 41.30 -16.17 -7.12
N ASP A 146 40.21 -16.00 -7.87
CA ASP A 146 39.53 -14.73 -7.89
C ASP A 146 38.88 -14.42 -6.53
N ALA A 147 39.03 -13.16 -6.13
CA ALA A 147 38.33 -12.57 -5.02
C ALA A 147 36.85 -12.32 -5.36
N THR A 148 36.14 -11.79 -4.40
CA THR A 148 34.76 -11.32 -4.57
C THR A 148 34.61 -10.47 -5.83
N LYS A 149 33.50 -10.70 -6.56
CA LYS A 149 33.04 -9.86 -7.65
C LYS A 149 31.63 -9.39 -7.33
N THR A 150 31.32 -8.18 -7.74
CA THR A 150 29.99 -7.61 -7.60
C THR A 150 29.32 -7.53 -8.96
N PHE A 151 28.15 -8.11 -9.04
CA PHE A 151 27.27 -8.10 -10.20
C PHE A 151 26.08 -7.23 -9.91
N PHE A 152 25.76 -6.33 -10.82
CA PHE A 152 24.49 -5.64 -10.87
C PHE A 152 23.74 -6.10 -12.11
N ALA A 153 22.43 -6.25 -11.97
CA ALA A 153 21.57 -6.73 -13.04
C ALA A 153 20.26 -5.94 -13.08
N TRP A 154 19.68 -5.87 -14.27
CA TRP A 154 18.37 -5.27 -14.44
C TRP A 154 17.60 -5.99 -15.55
N ALA A 155 16.31 -6.09 -15.36
CA ALA A 155 15.42 -6.70 -16.33
C ALA A 155 14.26 -5.75 -16.65
N ASN A 156 13.67 -5.97 -17.83
CA ASN A 156 12.46 -5.27 -18.27
C ASN A 156 12.61 -3.75 -18.42
N LEU A 157 13.83 -3.28 -18.72
CA LEU A 157 14.07 -1.87 -18.97
C LEU A 157 13.42 -1.48 -20.31
N PRO A 158 12.53 -0.47 -20.34
CA PRO A 158 11.92 -0.01 -21.59
C PRO A 158 12.97 0.63 -22.53
N ALA A 159 12.66 0.66 -23.83
CA ALA A 159 13.56 1.24 -24.83
C ALA A 159 13.77 2.75 -24.68
N SER A 160 12.85 3.44 -24.01
CA SER A 160 12.90 4.88 -23.72
C SER A 160 12.25 5.19 -22.39
N GLY A 161 12.53 6.35 -21.84
CA GLY A 161 11.94 6.80 -20.57
C GLY A 161 12.64 6.25 -19.31
N ALA A 162 13.54 5.28 -19.44
CA ALA A 162 14.30 4.74 -18.30
C ALA A 162 15.76 4.43 -18.73
N SER A 163 16.68 4.52 -17.76
CA SER A 163 18.08 4.12 -17.93
C SER A 163 18.65 3.57 -16.64
N VAL A 164 19.58 2.62 -16.77
CA VAL A 164 20.38 2.13 -15.65
C VAL A 164 21.83 2.53 -15.87
N GLU A 165 22.39 3.24 -14.91
CA GLU A 165 23.80 3.59 -14.87
C GLU A 165 24.53 2.76 -13.82
N CYS A 166 25.65 2.20 -14.20
CA CYS A 166 26.46 1.34 -13.35
C CYS A 166 27.93 1.49 -13.76
N THR A 167 28.73 2.20 -12.95
CA THR A 167 30.10 2.58 -13.28
C THR A 167 31.15 1.90 -12.42
N SER A 168 30.73 1.22 -11.36
CA SER A 168 31.62 0.52 -10.43
C SER A 168 30.85 -0.57 -9.64
N ALA A 169 31.60 -1.34 -8.85
CA ALA A 169 31.03 -2.30 -7.91
C ALA A 169 30.23 -1.67 -6.73
N ALA A 170 30.21 -0.35 -6.62
CA ALA A 170 29.59 0.31 -5.47
C ALA A 170 28.07 0.43 -5.59
N SER A 171 27.56 0.70 -6.79
CA SER A 171 26.14 0.93 -6.99
C SER A 171 25.69 0.83 -8.45
N GLN A 172 24.37 0.65 -8.61
CA GLN A 172 23.65 0.94 -9.86
C GLN A 172 22.55 1.96 -9.59
N THR A 173 22.27 2.84 -10.54
CA THR A 173 21.25 3.88 -10.44
C THR A 173 20.24 3.72 -11.56
N LEU A 174 18.98 3.53 -11.21
CA LEU A 174 17.85 3.60 -12.14
C LEU A 174 17.35 5.05 -12.18
N THR A 175 17.27 5.60 -13.39
CA THR A 175 16.67 6.91 -13.65
C THR A 175 15.47 6.75 -14.58
N LEU A 176 14.35 7.34 -14.18
CA LEU A 176 13.12 7.43 -14.95
C LEU A 176 12.93 8.87 -15.42
N THR A 177 12.66 9.07 -16.69
CA THR A 177 12.19 10.34 -17.27
C THR A 177 10.71 10.27 -17.67
N ALA A 178 10.13 9.06 -17.61
CA ALA A 178 8.71 8.78 -17.73
C ALA A 178 8.40 7.49 -16.97
N LEU A 179 7.16 7.32 -16.54
CA LEU A 179 6.72 6.07 -15.90
C LEU A 179 6.74 4.94 -16.93
N PRO A 180 7.23 3.76 -16.54
CA PRO A 180 7.20 2.58 -17.39
C PRO A 180 5.80 1.93 -17.37
N ASP A 181 5.46 1.28 -18.46
CA ASP A 181 4.25 0.45 -18.58
C ASP A 181 4.40 -0.95 -17.97
N LYS A 182 5.62 -1.30 -17.58
CA LYS A 182 5.93 -2.58 -16.92
C LYS A 182 6.90 -2.38 -15.77
N ASP A 183 6.83 -3.30 -14.82
CA ASP A 183 7.74 -3.29 -13.68
C ASP A 183 9.19 -3.54 -14.11
N ILE A 184 10.10 -2.70 -13.60
CA ILE A 184 11.55 -2.82 -13.82
C ILE A 184 12.14 -3.54 -12.61
N LEU A 185 12.99 -4.51 -12.85
CA LEU A 185 13.67 -5.25 -11.79
C LEU A 185 15.13 -4.81 -11.68
N LEU A 186 15.61 -4.59 -10.47
CA LEU A 186 17.01 -4.37 -10.14
C LEU A 186 17.53 -5.49 -9.25
N GLY A 187 18.63 -6.11 -9.64
CA GLY A 187 19.23 -7.20 -8.89
C GLY A 187 20.70 -6.98 -8.64
N PHE A 188 21.22 -7.69 -7.66
CA PHE A 188 22.65 -7.74 -7.41
C PHE A 188 23.09 -9.08 -6.82
N TYR A 189 24.39 -9.36 -6.94
CA TYR A 189 25.08 -10.41 -6.26
C TYR A 189 26.51 -9.95 -5.93
N SER A 190 26.98 -10.25 -4.74
CA SER A 190 28.39 -10.03 -4.37
C SER A 190 28.94 -11.28 -3.72
N GLY A 191 29.97 -11.85 -4.32
CA GLY A 191 30.55 -13.10 -3.83
C GLY A 191 31.76 -13.55 -4.65
N ASP A 192 32.34 -14.65 -4.28
CA ASP A 192 33.49 -15.26 -4.96
C ASP A 192 33.11 -16.42 -5.89
N GLY A 193 31.85 -16.66 -6.13
CA GLY A 193 31.34 -17.75 -6.96
C GLY A 193 31.44 -19.12 -6.31
N SER A 194 31.60 -19.17 -5.00
CA SER A 194 31.64 -20.43 -4.24
C SER A 194 30.29 -20.74 -3.62
N THR A 195 29.95 -22.03 -3.53
CA THR A 195 28.72 -22.53 -2.90
C THR A 195 29.00 -23.74 -2.01
N GLY A 196 28.10 -23.99 -1.09
CA GLY A 196 28.15 -25.18 -0.21
C GLY A 196 29.09 -25.09 0.98
N SER A 197 29.11 -26.16 1.78
CA SER A 197 30.02 -26.32 2.94
C SER A 197 30.59 -27.74 2.94
N PRO A 198 31.91 -27.93 2.70
CA PRO A 198 32.90 -26.87 2.44
C PRO A 198 32.67 -26.14 1.11
N ALA A 199 33.03 -24.86 1.06
CA ALA A 199 32.82 -24.01 -0.12
C ALA A 199 33.55 -24.58 -1.36
N LYS A 200 32.78 -24.70 -2.46
CA LYS A 200 33.31 -25.06 -3.77
C LYS A 200 33.01 -23.93 -4.77
N LYS A 201 34.02 -23.56 -5.55
CA LYS A 201 33.83 -22.55 -6.59
C LYS A 201 33.07 -23.16 -7.77
N THR A 202 31.79 -22.85 -7.88
CA THR A 202 30.90 -23.31 -8.96
C THR A 202 30.81 -22.32 -10.10
N GLY A 203 31.24 -21.07 -9.89
CA GLY A 203 31.08 -19.97 -10.85
C GLY A 203 29.66 -19.40 -10.92
N THR A 204 28.76 -19.81 -10.03
CA THR A 204 27.38 -19.35 -10.06
C THR A 204 27.23 -18.00 -9.36
N ALA A 205 26.62 -17.02 -10.06
CA ALA A 205 26.18 -15.75 -9.50
C ALA A 205 24.67 -15.84 -9.24
N SER A 206 24.29 -15.93 -7.97
CA SER A 206 22.89 -15.99 -7.54
C SER A 206 22.32 -14.57 -7.45
N ILE A 207 21.86 -14.06 -8.60
CA ILE A 207 21.28 -12.71 -8.68
C ILE A 207 19.90 -12.72 -8.06
N HIS A 208 19.68 -11.88 -7.03
CA HIS A 208 18.37 -11.66 -6.47
C HIS A 208 17.81 -10.31 -6.95
N PHE A 209 16.68 -10.36 -7.65
CA PHE A 209 16.00 -9.19 -8.18
C PHE A 209 14.95 -8.67 -7.21
N TYR A 210 14.79 -7.35 -7.19
CA TYR A 210 13.86 -6.62 -6.36
C TYR A 210 13.07 -5.62 -7.20
N HIS A 211 11.94 -5.21 -6.70
CA HIS A 211 11.02 -4.24 -7.31
C HIS A 211 11.33 -2.83 -6.78
N PRO A 212 12.01 -1.98 -7.54
CA PRO A 212 12.27 -0.59 -7.14
C PRO A 212 11.03 0.30 -7.23
N LEU A 213 9.99 -0.16 -7.93
CA LEU A 213 8.74 0.54 -8.15
C LEU A 213 7.65 0.02 -7.21
N THR A 214 6.50 0.68 -7.23
CA THR A 214 5.27 0.23 -6.58
C THR A 214 4.20 -0.02 -7.63
N ALA A 215 3.27 -0.91 -7.35
CA ALA A 215 2.14 -1.18 -8.22
C ALA A 215 0.84 -0.71 -7.58
N VAL A 216 -0.09 -0.25 -8.41
CA VAL A 216 -1.47 0.05 -8.04
C VAL A 216 -2.38 -0.77 -8.94
N GLN A 217 -3.27 -1.53 -8.31
CA GLN A 217 -4.25 -2.33 -9.00
C GLN A 217 -5.64 -1.99 -8.49
N PHE A 218 -6.62 -2.00 -9.39
CA PHE A 218 -8.00 -1.70 -9.05
C PHE A 218 -8.82 -2.97 -9.04
N LYS A 219 -9.69 -3.11 -8.05
CA LYS A 219 -10.63 -4.22 -7.94
C LYS A 219 -12.06 -3.67 -7.95
N LYS A 220 -12.95 -4.34 -8.67
CA LYS A 220 -14.36 -4.00 -8.67
C LYS A 220 -14.99 -4.46 -7.36
N GLY A 221 -15.55 -3.51 -6.61
CA GLY A 221 -16.41 -3.77 -5.48
C GLY A 221 -17.90 -3.81 -5.89
N THR A 222 -18.77 -3.53 -4.95
CA THR A 222 -20.20 -3.43 -5.21
C THR A 222 -20.48 -2.19 -6.05
N LEU A 223 -21.21 -2.35 -7.16
CA LEU A 223 -21.71 -1.26 -7.98
C LEU A 223 -23.25 -1.37 -8.04
N SER A 224 -23.93 -0.25 -7.96
CA SER A 224 -25.39 -0.18 -8.18
C SER A 224 -25.77 -0.66 -9.57
N ASP A 225 -27.00 -1.16 -9.73
CA ASP A 225 -27.51 -1.67 -10.99
C ASP A 225 -27.41 -0.65 -12.13
N GLY A 226 -26.85 -1.08 -13.24
CA GLY A 226 -26.67 -0.24 -14.43
C GLY A 226 -25.45 0.68 -14.39
N VAL A 227 -24.72 0.73 -13.28
CA VAL A 227 -23.46 1.50 -13.15
C VAL A 227 -22.28 0.68 -13.64
N ARG A 228 -21.39 1.31 -14.41
CA ARG A 228 -20.15 0.73 -14.90
C ARG A 228 -19.01 1.72 -14.75
N ILE A 229 -17.83 1.22 -14.46
CA ILE A 229 -16.62 2.01 -14.48
C ILE A 229 -16.24 2.25 -15.94
N SER A 230 -16.10 3.51 -16.34
CA SER A 230 -15.73 3.93 -17.71
C SER A 230 -14.32 4.50 -17.80
N GLY A 231 -13.74 4.94 -16.68
CA GLY A 231 -12.38 5.47 -16.64
C GLY A 231 -11.81 5.47 -15.21
N ILE A 232 -10.50 5.30 -15.12
CA ILE A 232 -9.76 5.42 -13.84
C ILE A 232 -8.47 6.17 -14.13
N SER A 233 -8.14 7.15 -13.29
CA SER A 233 -6.84 7.82 -13.30
C SER A 233 -6.33 8.08 -11.89
N ILE A 234 -5.00 8.21 -11.77
CA ILE A 234 -4.33 8.63 -10.54
C ILE A 234 -3.67 9.96 -10.83
N GLU A 235 -4.02 10.98 -10.08
CA GLU A 235 -3.50 12.33 -10.19
C GLU A 235 -2.53 12.63 -9.03
N GLY A 236 -1.59 13.53 -9.26
CA GLY A 236 -0.60 13.91 -8.24
C GLY A 236 0.55 12.92 -8.09
N VAL A 237 0.90 12.18 -9.16
CA VAL A 237 2.00 11.22 -9.17
C VAL A 237 3.30 11.84 -9.69
N TYR A 238 4.43 11.49 -9.11
CA TYR A 238 5.74 11.81 -9.69
C TYR A 238 5.99 10.88 -10.87
N THR A 239 6.24 11.47 -12.04
CA THR A 239 6.43 10.74 -13.31
C THR A 239 7.89 10.55 -13.68
N SER A 240 8.81 11.20 -12.99
CA SER A 240 10.25 11.11 -13.20
C SER A 240 11.01 11.10 -11.88
N GLY A 241 12.17 10.46 -11.85
CA GLY A 241 12.99 10.37 -10.65
C GLY A 241 14.13 9.38 -10.81
N LYS A 242 14.91 9.21 -9.74
CA LYS A 242 15.97 8.21 -9.69
C LYS A 242 16.07 7.52 -8.33
N THR A 243 16.56 6.30 -8.35
CA THR A 243 16.91 5.53 -7.15
C THR A 243 18.22 4.79 -7.35
N THR A 244 18.95 4.57 -6.27
CA THR A 244 20.24 3.89 -6.29
C THR A 244 20.21 2.64 -5.42
N GLN A 245 20.59 1.52 -6.00
CA GLN A 245 20.81 0.25 -5.29
C GLN A 245 22.29 0.06 -5.01
N THR A 246 22.64 -0.31 -3.78
CA THR A 246 24.00 -0.71 -3.38
C THR A 246 23.96 -2.11 -2.81
N PRO A 247 25.10 -2.85 -2.78
CA PRO A 247 25.15 -4.16 -2.13
C PRO A 247 24.78 -4.14 -0.64
N SER A 248 24.90 -2.99 0.02
CA SER A 248 24.59 -2.83 1.45
C SER A 248 23.11 -2.44 1.70
N THR A 249 22.47 -1.76 0.77
CA THR A 249 21.06 -1.33 0.93
C THR A 249 20.07 -2.32 0.31
N GLY A 250 20.53 -3.16 -0.60
CA GLY A 250 19.79 -4.28 -1.18
C GLY A 250 18.35 -3.94 -1.64
N THR A 251 17.43 -3.92 -0.70
CA THR A 251 15.98 -3.78 -0.93
C THR A 251 15.44 -2.38 -0.66
N ALA A 252 16.22 -1.48 -0.06
CA ALA A 252 15.76 -0.14 0.31
C ALA A 252 15.94 0.84 -0.86
N PHE A 253 14.88 1.08 -1.62
CA PHE A 253 14.87 2.01 -2.74
C PHE A 253 14.35 3.37 -2.30
N ALA A 254 15.29 4.30 -2.04
CA ALA A 254 14.96 5.70 -1.79
C ALA A 254 14.91 6.44 -3.12
N TRP A 255 13.74 6.94 -3.47
CA TRP A 255 13.53 7.72 -4.68
C TRP A 255 13.73 9.21 -4.44
N THR A 256 14.35 9.87 -5.41
CA THR A 256 14.59 11.31 -5.46
C THR A 256 14.27 11.84 -6.84
N LYS A 257 14.21 13.16 -6.98
CA LYS A 257 14.16 13.78 -8.31
C LYS A 257 15.41 13.42 -9.14
N THR A 258 15.36 13.60 -10.42
CA THR A 258 16.47 13.29 -11.32
C THR A 258 17.75 14.08 -11.01
N ASP A 259 17.64 15.27 -10.42
CA ASP A 259 18.76 16.08 -9.90
C ASP A 259 19.32 15.57 -8.56
N GLY A 260 18.63 14.67 -7.89
CA GLY A 260 19.01 14.08 -6.60
C GLY A 260 18.41 14.77 -5.38
N SER A 261 17.63 15.82 -5.55
CA SER A 261 16.89 16.46 -4.45
C SER A 261 15.67 15.60 -4.06
N ALA A 262 15.22 15.73 -2.81
CA ALA A 262 14.01 15.08 -2.34
C ALA A 262 12.76 15.63 -3.07
N PHE A 263 11.75 14.79 -3.23
CA PHE A 263 10.44 15.23 -3.69
C PHE A 263 9.79 16.16 -2.65
N ALA A 264 9.09 17.20 -3.13
CA ALA A 264 8.37 18.17 -2.32
C ALA A 264 6.93 18.31 -2.81
N ALA A 265 6.02 18.70 -1.93
CA ALA A 265 4.59 18.88 -2.27
C ALA A 265 4.33 19.93 -3.36
N THR A 266 5.30 20.81 -3.61
CA THR A 266 5.25 21.85 -4.65
C THR A 266 5.85 21.41 -5.97
N ASP A 267 6.41 20.21 -6.07
CA ASP A 267 6.98 19.71 -7.32
C ASP A 267 5.85 19.37 -8.31
N GLU A 268 6.19 19.49 -9.59
CA GLU A 268 5.28 19.13 -10.67
C GLU A 268 4.95 17.63 -10.61
N THR A 269 3.67 17.33 -10.67
CA THR A 269 3.13 15.96 -10.70
C THR A 269 2.34 15.73 -11.97
N GLY A 270 2.13 14.48 -12.31
CA GLY A 270 1.37 14.07 -13.49
C GLY A 270 0.11 13.28 -13.14
N THR A 271 -0.56 12.87 -14.21
CA THR A 271 -1.73 11.99 -14.15
C THR A 271 -1.41 10.72 -14.94
N VAL A 272 -1.75 9.57 -14.38
CA VAL A 272 -1.66 8.28 -15.05
C VAL A 272 -3.08 7.69 -15.15
N SER A 273 -3.46 7.33 -16.36
CA SER A 273 -4.77 6.73 -16.62
C SER A 273 -4.61 5.24 -16.91
N LEU A 274 -5.58 4.45 -16.45
CA LEU A 274 -5.65 3.04 -16.78
C LEU A 274 -5.95 2.88 -18.27
N SER A 275 -5.19 2.02 -18.97
CA SER A 275 -5.32 1.82 -20.42
C SER A 275 -6.60 1.06 -20.84
N GLY A 276 -7.31 0.47 -19.88
CA GLY A 276 -8.59 -0.22 -20.11
C GLY A 276 -9.32 -0.45 -18.79
N VAL A 277 -10.63 -0.53 -18.85
CA VAL A 277 -11.51 -0.74 -17.67
C VAL A 277 -12.29 -2.05 -17.76
N THR A 278 -11.71 -3.06 -18.41
CA THR A 278 -12.27 -4.42 -18.41
C THR A 278 -12.05 -5.08 -17.08
N VAL A 279 -13.06 -5.76 -16.57
CA VAL A 279 -13.01 -6.51 -15.30
C VAL A 279 -12.75 -7.97 -15.65
N ASP A 280 -11.75 -8.58 -15.03
CA ASP A 280 -11.42 -9.99 -15.19
C ASP A 280 -12.27 -10.91 -14.29
N GLU A 281 -11.98 -12.22 -14.31
CA GLU A 281 -12.71 -13.24 -13.54
C GLU A 281 -12.54 -13.07 -12.02
N ASP A 282 -11.42 -12.51 -11.58
CA ASP A 282 -11.08 -12.26 -10.17
C ASP A 282 -11.57 -10.89 -9.69
N GLY A 283 -12.17 -10.10 -10.58
CA GLY A 283 -12.72 -8.78 -10.30
C GLY A 283 -11.72 -7.64 -10.43
N PHE A 284 -10.50 -7.88 -10.93
CA PHE A 284 -9.54 -6.81 -11.19
C PHE A 284 -9.89 -6.03 -12.45
N ILE A 285 -9.56 -4.74 -12.43
CA ILE A 285 -9.91 -3.79 -13.49
C ILE A 285 -8.65 -3.39 -14.24
N GLY A 286 -8.54 -3.86 -15.48
CA GLY A 286 -7.39 -3.59 -16.34
C GLY A 286 -6.05 -4.08 -15.78
N ASP A 287 -4.97 -3.59 -16.33
CA ASP A 287 -3.61 -3.92 -15.87
C ASP A 287 -3.21 -3.06 -14.67
N ALA A 288 -2.29 -3.57 -13.86
CA ALA A 288 -1.73 -2.80 -12.77
C ALA A 288 -0.92 -1.59 -13.29
N ILE A 289 -1.07 -0.45 -12.64
CA ILE A 289 -0.28 0.76 -12.90
C ILE A 289 1.00 0.70 -12.08
N VAL A 290 2.14 0.92 -12.72
CA VAL A 290 3.45 0.96 -12.06
C VAL A 290 3.84 2.42 -11.81
N LEU A 291 4.20 2.75 -10.56
CA LEU A 291 4.50 4.12 -10.13
C LEU A 291 5.86 4.20 -9.42
N ILE A 292 6.40 5.40 -9.38
CA ILE A 292 7.49 5.74 -8.46
C ILE A 292 6.95 5.70 -7.03
N PRO A 293 7.60 4.98 -6.10
CA PRO A 293 7.24 4.98 -4.70
C PRO A 293 7.24 6.39 -4.11
N GLN A 294 6.14 6.77 -3.45
CA GLN A 294 5.96 8.12 -2.96
C GLN A 294 4.99 8.20 -1.78
N THR A 295 5.12 9.26 -1.00
CA THR A 295 4.07 9.73 -0.09
C THR A 295 3.36 10.89 -0.76
N PHE A 296 2.05 10.78 -0.93
CA PHE A 296 1.25 11.82 -1.56
C PHE A 296 1.09 13.00 -0.59
N ALA A 297 1.74 14.11 -0.91
CA ALA A 297 1.75 15.30 -0.05
C ALA A 297 0.73 16.37 -0.49
N SER A 298 0.33 16.39 -1.76
CA SER A 298 -0.59 17.36 -2.33
C SER A 298 -2.04 17.04 -1.99
N ASP A 299 -2.85 18.06 -1.76
CA ASP A 299 -4.32 17.97 -1.66
C ASP A 299 -4.97 17.58 -3.00
N GLU A 300 -4.27 17.74 -4.10
CA GLU A 300 -4.73 17.39 -5.44
C GLU A 300 -4.48 15.92 -5.79
N ALA A 301 -3.68 15.20 -4.97
CA ALA A 301 -3.39 13.80 -5.22
C ALA A 301 -4.61 12.92 -4.94
N ARG A 302 -5.13 12.27 -5.96
CA ARG A 302 -6.37 11.47 -5.88
C ARG A 302 -6.44 10.39 -6.95
N VAL A 303 -7.26 9.39 -6.69
CA VAL A 303 -7.80 8.52 -7.73
C VAL A 303 -9.11 9.13 -8.23
N THR A 304 -9.23 9.30 -9.52
CA THR A 304 -10.44 9.75 -10.20
C THR A 304 -11.07 8.57 -10.92
N VAL A 305 -12.31 8.25 -10.61
CA VAL A 305 -13.07 7.17 -11.26
C VAL A 305 -14.25 7.77 -11.98
N THR A 306 -14.34 7.54 -13.28
CA THR A 306 -15.49 7.91 -14.10
C THR A 306 -16.44 6.73 -14.21
N LEU A 307 -17.69 6.95 -13.88
CA LEU A 307 -18.78 5.99 -13.90
C LEU A 307 -19.74 6.33 -15.02
N ALA A 308 -20.13 5.34 -15.80
CA ALA A 308 -21.29 5.42 -16.68
C ALA A 308 -22.52 4.93 -15.90
N THR A 309 -23.45 5.83 -15.63
CA THR A 309 -24.70 5.56 -14.91
C THR A 309 -25.89 5.58 -15.87
N PRO A 310 -27.06 5.10 -15.49
CA PRO A 310 -28.28 5.19 -16.32
C PRO A 310 -28.70 6.63 -16.65
N THR A 311 -28.25 7.62 -15.87
CA THR A 311 -28.60 9.02 -16.02
C THR A 311 -27.51 9.87 -16.68
N GLY A 312 -26.30 9.29 -16.92
CA GLY A 312 -25.17 9.99 -17.54
C GLY A 312 -23.83 9.55 -16.95
N GLU A 313 -22.80 10.35 -17.20
CA GLU A 313 -21.48 10.13 -16.57
C GLU A 313 -21.41 10.83 -15.23
N GLU A 314 -20.79 10.15 -14.28
CA GLU A 314 -20.51 10.67 -12.95
C GLU A 314 -19.02 10.43 -12.61
N THR A 315 -18.43 11.33 -11.83
CA THR A 315 -17.04 11.23 -11.42
C THR A 315 -16.94 11.19 -9.90
N ILE A 316 -16.27 10.17 -9.38
CA ILE A 316 -15.99 10.03 -7.96
C ILE A 316 -14.47 10.13 -7.71
N TYR A 317 -14.11 10.60 -6.53
CA TYR A 317 -12.72 10.85 -6.15
C TYR A 317 -12.36 10.11 -4.87
N TYR A 318 -11.19 9.51 -4.85
CA TYR A 318 -10.58 8.96 -3.64
C TYR A 318 -9.28 9.72 -3.33
N GLN A 319 -9.25 10.41 -2.20
CA GLN A 319 -8.12 11.25 -1.82
C GLN A 319 -6.91 10.42 -1.40
N LEU A 320 -5.75 10.72 -1.98
CA LEU A 320 -4.49 10.04 -1.70
C LEU A 320 -3.58 10.80 -0.73
N LYS A 321 -3.87 12.07 -0.40
CA LYS A 321 -3.03 12.84 0.52
C LYS A 321 -2.72 12.06 1.80
N GLY A 322 -1.45 12.01 2.17
CA GLY A 322 -0.96 11.28 3.34
C GLY A 322 -0.83 9.78 3.16
N LYS A 323 -1.25 9.21 2.04
CA LYS A 323 -1.00 7.79 1.72
C LYS A 323 0.43 7.62 1.22
N THR A 324 1.02 6.47 1.54
CA THR A 324 2.37 6.10 1.08
C THR A 324 2.29 4.81 0.28
N PHE A 325 2.80 4.84 -0.94
CA PHE A 325 3.00 3.66 -1.77
C PHE A 325 4.50 3.34 -1.79
N SER A 326 4.86 2.21 -1.22
CA SER A 326 6.26 1.81 -0.99
C SER A 326 6.80 0.95 -2.12
N ALA A 327 8.13 0.97 -2.32
CA ALA A 327 8.79 0.10 -3.29
C ALA A 327 8.56 -1.38 -2.96
N GLY A 328 8.32 -2.19 -3.99
CA GLY A 328 8.06 -3.61 -3.85
C GLY A 328 6.70 -3.95 -3.23
N TYR A 329 5.74 -2.99 -3.23
CA TYR A 329 4.38 -3.20 -2.75
C TYR A 329 3.37 -3.10 -3.88
N THR A 330 2.35 -3.94 -3.81
CA THR A 330 1.12 -3.81 -4.59
C THR A 330 0.05 -3.19 -3.69
N ASN A 331 -0.56 -2.12 -4.18
CA ASN A 331 -1.66 -1.43 -3.52
C ASN A 331 -2.95 -1.75 -4.27
N VAL A 332 -3.83 -2.56 -3.68
CA VAL A 332 -5.12 -2.90 -4.28
C VAL A 332 -6.17 -1.90 -3.78
N LEU A 333 -6.80 -1.19 -4.70
CA LEU A 333 -7.85 -0.22 -4.42
C LEU A 333 -9.19 -0.74 -4.93
N THR A 334 -10.08 -1.09 -4.00
CA THR A 334 -11.42 -1.57 -4.36
C THR A 334 -12.33 -0.39 -4.65
N ILE A 335 -12.92 -0.37 -5.86
CA ILE A 335 -13.86 0.64 -6.30
C ILE A 335 -15.28 0.11 -6.06
N GLY A 336 -15.94 0.66 -5.04
CA GLY A 336 -17.36 0.47 -4.80
C GLY A 336 -18.11 1.76 -5.11
N TYR A 337 -19.28 1.64 -5.68
CA TYR A 337 -20.25 2.70 -5.85
C TYR A 337 -21.62 2.14 -5.48
N GLU A 338 -21.98 2.35 -4.26
CA GLU A 338 -23.38 2.29 -3.84
C GLU A 338 -23.87 3.72 -3.89
N ASN A 339 -25.03 3.95 -4.52
CA ASN A 339 -25.66 5.28 -4.51
C ASN A 339 -25.65 5.75 -3.05
N ASP A 340 -24.93 6.83 -2.77
CA ASP A 340 -24.75 7.37 -1.44
C ASP A 340 -23.95 6.43 -0.47
N TYR A 341 -22.66 6.15 -0.78
CA TYR A 341 -21.78 5.53 0.20
C TYR A 341 -21.53 6.52 1.34
N LEU A 342 -22.32 6.33 2.39
CA LEU A 342 -22.20 7.06 3.62
C LEU A 342 -21.47 6.19 4.65
N ASP A 343 -20.27 6.58 5.00
CA ASP A 343 -19.50 5.92 6.06
C ASP A 343 -18.91 6.97 6.99
N VAL A 344 -18.98 6.71 8.28
CA VAL A 344 -18.51 7.63 9.31
C VAL A 344 -17.77 6.89 10.40
N ASN A 345 -16.62 7.42 10.79
CA ASN A 345 -15.81 6.87 11.87
C ASN A 345 -15.76 7.82 13.07
N ILE A 346 -15.94 7.25 14.28
CA ILE A 346 -15.77 7.99 15.51
C ILE A 346 -14.29 8.38 15.66
N ASN A 347 -14.04 9.68 15.76
CA ASN A 347 -12.73 10.24 16.03
C ASN A 347 -12.65 10.69 17.49
N GLN A 348 -11.96 9.91 18.32
CA GLN A 348 -11.80 10.22 19.74
C GLN A 348 -10.33 10.16 20.16
N SER A 349 -9.99 10.95 21.16
CA SER A 349 -8.68 10.92 21.81
C SER A 349 -8.86 10.61 23.27
N ILE A 350 -8.14 9.60 23.78
CA ILE A 350 -8.14 9.19 25.19
C ILE A 350 -6.71 9.29 25.70
N VAL A 351 -6.51 10.04 26.77
CA VAL A 351 -5.20 10.19 27.43
C VAL A 351 -5.37 9.88 28.92
N SER A 352 -4.62 8.89 29.40
CA SER A 352 -4.68 8.43 30.82
C SER A 352 -6.10 8.05 31.29
N GLY A 353 -6.88 7.43 30.37
CA GLY A 353 -8.26 7.02 30.67
C GLY A 353 -9.30 8.14 30.61
N ILE A 354 -8.90 9.37 30.32
CA ILE A 354 -9.78 10.54 30.18
C ILE A 354 -10.04 10.79 28.70
N ALA A 355 -11.31 10.85 28.28
CA ALA A 355 -11.67 11.25 26.92
C ALA A 355 -11.30 12.73 26.70
N ARG A 356 -10.44 13.00 25.71
CA ARG A 356 -9.95 14.35 25.43
C ARG A 356 -10.70 15.03 24.30
N SER A 357 -11.27 14.27 23.41
CA SER A 357 -12.12 14.81 22.34
C SER A 357 -13.03 13.71 21.80
N LEU A 358 -14.16 14.10 21.29
CA LEU A 358 -15.09 13.23 20.57
C LEU A 358 -15.57 13.97 19.33
N GLY A 359 -15.30 13.42 18.17
CA GLY A 359 -15.76 13.91 16.87
C GLY A 359 -16.09 12.73 15.96
N VAL A 360 -16.51 13.05 14.74
CA VAL A 360 -16.84 12.05 13.72
C VAL A 360 -16.18 12.46 12.41
N ARG A 361 -15.53 11.52 11.76
CA ARG A 361 -14.97 11.72 10.43
C ARG A 361 -15.89 11.09 9.39
N ASN A 362 -16.22 11.85 8.38
CA ASN A 362 -16.86 11.33 7.20
C ASN A 362 -15.79 10.64 6.33
N VAL A 363 -15.86 9.34 6.20
CA VAL A 363 -14.97 8.54 5.34
C VAL A 363 -15.68 8.08 4.08
N GLY A 364 -16.96 8.44 3.93
CA GLY A 364 -17.75 8.25 2.72
C GLY A 364 -17.36 9.24 1.62
N ASN A 365 -18.03 9.12 0.50
CA ASN A 365 -17.82 9.96 -0.70
C ASN A 365 -18.87 11.05 -0.88
N ASP A 366 -19.84 11.16 0.02
CA ASP A 366 -20.91 12.15 0.00
C ASP A 366 -20.89 13.04 1.25
N ASN A 367 -21.59 14.18 1.21
CA ASN A 367 -21.79 15.01 2.38
C ASN A 367 -22.69 14.32 3.39
N ALA A 368 -22.29 14.33 4.65
CA ALA A 368 -22.98 13.62 5.73
C ALA A 368 -23.50 14.57 6.80
N TYR A 369 -24.77 14.51 7.11
CA TYR A 369 -25.31 14.99 8.38
C TYR A 369 -25.09 13.94 9.45
N ILE A 370 -24.67 14.35 10.64
CA ILE A 370 -24.25 13.46 11.73
C ILE A 370 -24.99 13.79 13.01
N ARG A 371 -25.46 12.74 13.71
CA ARG A 371 -25.89 12.85 15.09
C ARG A 371 -25.26 11.76 15.96
N LEU A 372 -25.06 12.08 17.23
CA LEU A 372 -24.48 11.21 18.23
C LEU A 372 -25.45 10.97 19.39
N ALA A 373 -25.62 9.72 19.80
CA ALA A 373 -26.06 9.40 21.15
C ALA A 373 -24.82 9.09 21.99
N VAL A 374 -24.64 9.83 23.07
CA VAL A 374 -23.54 9.61 24.01
C VAL A 374 -24.14 9.30 25.37
N THR A 375 -24.00 8.04 25.78
CA THR A 375 -24.48 7.53 27.05
C THR A 375 -23.32 7.12 27.93
N SER A 376 -23.53 6.97 29.21
CA SER A 376 -22.48 6.51 30.12
C SER A 376 -23.04 5.65 31.22
N CYS A 377 -22.20 4.83 31.86
CA CYS A 377 -22.59 4.01 32.97
C CYS A 377 -21.40 3.68 33.91
N TRP A 378 -21.74 3.25 35.11
CA TRP A 378 -20.82 2.61 36.02
C TRP A 378 -21.08 1.09 36.03
N THR A 379 -20.03 0.31 35.83
CA THR A 379 -20.06 -1.16 35.77
C THR A 379 -19.21 -1.76 36.87
N ASP A 380 -19.60 -2.95 37.34
CA ASP A 380 -18.78 -3.77 38.22
C ASP A 380 -17.70 -4.56 37.46
N ALA A 381 -16.92 -5.36 38.19
CA ALA A 381 -15.85 -6.18 37.60
C ALA A 381 -16.37 -7.26 36.64
N ASP A 382 -17.63 -7.63 36.73
CA ASP A 382 -18.30 -8.61 35.87
C ASP A 382 -18.97 -7.94 34.66
N GLY A 383 -18.91 -6.58 34.55
CA GLY A 383 -19.51 -5.81 33.47
C GLY A 383 -21.01 -5.53 33.65
N ASN A 384 -21.60 -5.77 34.85
CA ASN A 384 -22.99 -5.42 35.09
C ASN A 384 -23.13 -3.92 35.31
N ILE A 385 -24.11 -3.30 34.64
CA ILE A 385 -24.41 -1.87 34.83
C ILE A 385 -25.10 -1.66 36.17
N LEU A 386 -24.47 -0.88 37.03
CA LEU A 386 -25.05 -0.50 38.34
C LEU A 386 -25.75 0.86 38.29
N GLN A 387 -25.25 1.77 37.48
CA GLN A 387 -25.88 3.08 37.24
C GLN A 387 -25.60 3.53 35.80
N GLY A 388 -26.66 3.80 35.08
CA GLY A 388 -26.59 4.27 33.67
C GLY A 388 -27.17 5.67 33.51
N TYR A 389 -26.63 6.40 32.51
CA TYR A 389 -27.05 7.73 32.13
C TYR A 389 -27.34 7.76 30.64
N THR A 390 -28.55 8.21 30.25
CA THR A 390 -28.97 8.37 28.86
C THR A 390 -28.32 9.59 28.19
N ASP A 391 -27.71 10.46 28.99
CA ASP A 391 -26.89 11.58 28.57
C ASP A 391 -25.59 11.56 29.40
N PHE A 392 -24.46 11.52 28.71
CA PHE A 392 -23.15 11.43 29.36
C PHE A 392 -22.87 12.57 30.34
N THR A 393 -23.43 13.77 30.06
CA THR A 393 -23.22 14.95 30.93
C THR A 393 -23.87 14.79 32.33
N ALA A 394 -24.76 13.82 32.51
CA ALA A 394 -25.30 13.48 33.79
C ALA A 394 -24.37 12.54 34.58
N GLY A 395 -23.47 11.82 33.91
CA GLY A 395 -22.50 10.90 34.55
C GLY A 395 -21.14 11.54 34.85
N GLY A 396 -20.94 12.83 34.54
CA GLY A 396 -19.67 13.53 34.76
C GLY A 396 -19.66 14.96 34.24
N THR A 397 -18.47 15.53 34.14
CA THR A 397 -18.28 16.91 33.71
C THR A 397 -17.62 16.94 32.34
N ALA A 398 -18.31 17.47 31.33
CA ALA A 398 -17.76 17.79 30.03
C ALA A 398 -17.17 19.21 30.02
N THR A 399 -15.86 19.33 29.80
CA THR A 399 -15.21 20.64 29.62
C THR A 399 -15.16 21.00 28.15
N GLY A 400 -15.45 22.27 27.83
CA GLY A 400 -15.44 22.75 26.45
C GLY A 400 -16.52 22.07 25.59
N LEU A 401 -17.71 21.84 26.14
CA LEU A 401 -18.85 21.37 25.37
C LEU A 401 -19.15 22.34 24.24
N ASN A 402 -19.07 21.89 23.02
CA ASN A 402 -19.20 22.72 21.83
C ASN A 402 -20.66 22.88 21.44
N THR A 403 -21.30 23.93 21.95
CA THR A 403 -22.68 24.29 21.59
C THR A 403 -22.77 25.18 20.33
N THR A 404 -21.64 25.62 19.80
CA THR A 404 -21.57 26.43 18.56
C THR A 404 -21.85 25.56 17.35
N ASP A 405 -21.14 24.46 17.23
CA ASP A 405 -21.22 23.56 16.05
C ASP A 405 -22.14 22.38 16.29
N TRP A 406 -22.40 22.02 17.56
CA TRP A 406 -23.30 20.96 17.94
C TRP A 406 -24.56 21.50 18.66
N ALA A 407 -25.66 20.80 18.51
CA ALA A 407 -26.86 21.09 19.27
C ALA A 407 -27.53 19.80 19.74
N LYS A 408 -28.01 19.82 20.98
CA LYS A 408 -28.77 18.69 21.53
C LYS A 408 -30.23 18.78 21.07
N GLY A 409 -30.72 17.73 20.43
CA GLY A 409 -32.10 17.58 20.04
C GLY A 409 -33.02 17.20 21.22
N ALA A 410 -34.33 17.35 21.02
CA ALA A 410 -35.33 16.90 21.99
C ALA A 410 -35.38 15.39 22.17
N ASP A 411 -34.87 14.63 21.21
CA ASP A 411 -34.69 13.17 21.21
C ASP A 411 -33.47 12.68 21.98
N GLY A 412 -32.66 13.62 22.52
CA GLY A 412 -31.45 13.32 23.29
C GLY A 412 -30.17 13.19 22.46
N PHE A 413 -30.25 13.17 21.13
CA PHE A 413 -29.08 13.16 20.28
C PHE A 413 -28.40 14.50 20.21
N TYR A 414 -27.08 14.48 19.99
CA TYR A 414 -26.27 15.65 19.64
C TYR A 414 -26.12 15.71 18.13
N TYR A 415 -26.60 16.75 17.50
CA TYR A 415 -26.55 16.99 16.06
C TYR A 415 -25.39 17.92 15.71
N TYR A 416 -24.55 17.52 14.76
CA TYR A 416 -23.65 18.49 14.11
C TYR A 416 -24.49 19.34 13.16
N LYS A 417 -24.39 20.66 13.32
CA LYS A 417 -25.36 21.59 12.67
C LYS A 417 -25.19 21.66 11.16
N LYS A 418 -24.01 21.31 10.63
CA LYS A 418 -23.68 21.37 9.20
C LYS A 418 -23.45 19.97 8.65
N ALA A 419 -23.62 19.83 7.34
CA ALA A 419 -23.14 18.64 6.65
C ALA A 419 -21.61 18.62 6.61
N ILE A 420 -21.01 17.44 6.66
CA ILE A 420 -19.56 17.24 6.63
C ILE A 420 -19.19 16.62 5.31
N GLY A 421 -18.32 17.30 4.56
CA GLY A 421 -17.80 16.80 3.29
C GLY A 421 -16.95 15.54 3.41
N PRO A 422 -16.73 14.83 2.31
CA PRO A 422 -15.87 13.67 2.23
C PRO A 422 -14.46 13.92 2.81
N GLY A 423 -13.98 13.00 3.65
CA GLY A 423 -12.66 13.07 4.28
C GLY A 423 -12.55 14.08 5.44
N LYS A 424 -13.57 14.90 5.68
CA LYS A 424 -13.58 15.92 6.75
C LYS A 424 -14.00 15.32 8.10
N THR A 425 -13.68 16.04 9.18
CA THR A 425 -14.02 15.64 10.56
C THR A 425 -14.79 16.77 11.23
N THR A 426 -15.84 16.44 11.99
CA THR A 426 -16.54 17.42 12.82
C THR A 426 -15.58 18.09 13.79
N LYS A 427 -15.87 19.30 14.18
CA LYS A 427 -15.26 19.82 15.40
C LYS A 427 -15.68 18.95 16.58
N ALA A 428 -14.79 18.84 17.57
CA ALA A 428 -15.06 17.98 18.72
C ALA A 428 -16.31 18.43 19.49
N LEU A 429 -17.10 17.48 19.96
CA LEU A 429 -18.26 17.74 20.80
C LEU A 429 -17.86 18.31 22.16
N PHE A 430 -16.72 17.85 22.69
CA PHE A 430 -16.11 18.38 23.94
C PHE A 430 -14.60 18.26 23.89
N THR A 431 -13.89 19.00 24.75
CA THR A 431 -12.41 18.98 24.81
C THR A 431 -11.87 18.05 25.87
N SER A 432 -12.64 17.76 26.93
CA SER A 432 -12.36 16.68 27.88
C SER A 432 -13.63 16.29 28.63
N PHE A 433 -13.64 15.07 29.15
CA PHE A 433 -14.70 14.56 30.01
C PHE A 433 -14.08 13.88 31.23
N GLU A 434 -14.55 14.27 32.40
CA GLU A 434 -14.16 13.69 33.68
C GLU A 434 -15.39 12.99 34.29
N PRO A 435 -15.34 11.68 34.59
CA PRO A 435 -16.42 10.98 35.30
C PRO A 435 -16.72 11.63 36.63
N GLY A 436 -17.97 11.61 37.00
CA GLY A 436 -18.39 11.98 38.34
C GLY A 436 -17.88 11.03 39.44
N GLU A 437 -18.32 11.22 40.65
CA GLU A 437 -17.98 10.33 41.76
C GLU A 437 -18.65 8.96 41.57
N ALA A 438 -17.87 7.89 41.72
CA ALA A 438 -18.38 6.54 41.60
C ALA A 438 -19.40 6.25 42.70
N PRO A 439 -20.57 5.65 42.41
CA PRO A 439 -21.61 5.35 43.40
C PRO A 439 -21.18 4.29 44.43
N ALA A 440 -20.12 3.54 44.13
CA ALA A 440 -19.47 2.59 45.04
C ALA A 440 -18.00 2.39 44.66
N GLU A 441 -17.21 1.86 45.61
CA GLU A 441 -15.80 1.53 45.38
C GLU A 441 -15.66 0.34 44.41
N GLY A 442 -14.63 0.38 43.57
CA GLY A 442 -14.31 -0.72 42.64
C GLY A 442 -15.07 -0.69 41.30
N LEU A 443 -15.85 0.33 41.03
CA LEU A 443 -16.58 0.47 39.77
C LEU A 443 -15.72 1.11 38.67
N THR A 444 -16.03 0.74 37.45
CA THR A 444 -15.43 1.33 36.22
C THR A 444 -16.46 2.21 35.51
N PHE A 445 -16.05 3.39 35.12
CA PHE A 445 -16.87 4.27 34.29
C PHE A 445 -16.70 3.92 32.82
N GLU A 446 -17.81 3.78 32.12
CA GLU A 446 -17.85 3.52 30.70
C GLU A 446 -18.67 4.60 29.96
N MET A 447 -18.18 5.06 28.80
CA MET A 447 -18.89 5.94 27.90
C MET A 447 -19.14 5.21 26.59
N MET A 448 -20.38 5.17 26.16
CA MET A 448 -20.81 4.56 24.92
C MET A 448 -21.21 5.64 23.92
N VAL A 449 -20.72 5.54 22.69
CA VAL A 449 -21.02 6.48 21.61
C VAL A 449 -21.65 5.70 20.48
N SER A 450 -22.86 6.12 20.07
CA SER A 450 -23.52 5.65 18.85
C SER A 450 -23.57 6.80 17.85
N VAL A 451 -23.12 6.56 16.64
CA VAL A 451 -23.16 7.53 15.55
C VAL A 451 -24.23 7.13 14.53
N GLN A 452 -24.97 8.12 14.06
CA GLN A 452 -25.87 7.97 12.92
C GLN A 452 -25.56 9.07 11.90
N ALA A 453 -25.62 8.70 10.64
CA ALA A 453 -25.37 9.61 9.54
C ALA A 453 -26.46 9.49 8.46
N VAL A 454 -26.71 10.59 7.76
CA VAL A 454 -27.61 10.65 6.60
C VAL A 454 -26.96 11.52 5.54
N GLY A 455 -26.97 11.08 4.29
CA GLY A 455 -26.45 11.86 3.14
C GLY A 455 -27.21 13.15 2.91
N GLY A 456 -26.52 14.16 2.38
CA GLY A 456 -27.16 15.39 1.91
C GLY A 456 -28.14 15.12 0.76
N SER A 457 -29.12 15.98 0.57
CA SER A 457 -30.01 15.92 -0.58
C SER A 457 -29.43 16.74 -1.73
N TYR A 458 -29.48 16.20 -2.94
CA TYR A 458 -29.07 16.87 -4.18
C TYR A 458 -30.19 16.86 -5.23
N ALA A 459 -31.39 16.41 -4.86
CA ALA A 459 -32.51 16.45 -5.78
C ALA A 459 -32.91 17.91 -6.10
N GLU A 460 -33.21 18.18 -7.35
CA GLU A 460 -33.60 19.52 -7.80
C GLU A 460 -34.77 20.05 -6.97
N GLY A 461 -34.59 21.24 -6.38
CA GLY A 461 -35.59 21.91 -5.54
C GLY A 461 -35.60 21.51 -4.08
N ASN A 462 -34.68 20.62 -3.63
CA ASN A 462 -34.54 20.25 -2.24
C ASN A 462 -33.42 21.06 -1.56
N ASP A 463 -33.58 21.30 -0.26
CA ASP A 463 -32.50 21.78 0.61
C ASP A 463 -31.55 20.64 0.94
N LEU A 464 -30.25 20.92 1.18
CA LEU A 464 -29.25 19.94 1.51
C LEU A 464 -29.65 19.08 2.72
N SER A 465 -30.31 19.65 3.71
CA SER A 465 -30.78 19.00 4.93
C SER A 465 -32.08 18.20 4.82
N ASP A 466 -32.71 18.14 3.66
CA ASP A 466 -34.04 17.52 3.53
C ASP A 466 -34.01 16.02 3.84
N ASN A 467 -32.96 15.29 3.44
CA ASN A 467 -32.81 13.88 3.80
C ASN A 467 -32.70 13.71 5.30
N ALA A 468 -31.92 14.55 5.98
CA ALA A 468 -31.77 14.50 7.44
C ALA A 468 -33.08 14.85 8.16
N LYS A 469 -33.81 15.87 7.67
CA LYS A 469 -35.13 16.23 8.18
C LYS A 469 -36.15 15.11 7.98
N ALA A 470 -36.11 14.42 6.83
CA ALA A 470 -36.96 13.26 6.56
C ALA A 470 -36.66 12.07 7.46
N ALA A 471 -35.36 11.81 7.72
CA ALA A 471 -34.94 10.67 8.53
C ALA A 471 -35.11 10.90 10.04
N TRP A 472 -34.91 12.13 10.52
CA TRP A 472 -34.81 12.42 11.96
C TRP A 472 -35.88 13.40 12.47
N GLY A 473 -36.70 13.94 11.57
CA GLY A 473 -37.79 14.88 11.88
C GLY A 473 -37.44 16.33 11.52
N THR A 474 -38.46 17.09 11.15
CA THR A 474 -38.33 18.48 10.64
C THR A 474 -37.83 19.49 11.68
N GLY A 475 -37.87 19.15 12.97
CA GLY A 475 -37.49 20.04 14.08
C GLY A 475 -36.02 19.87 14.51
N ILE A 476 -35.19 19.15 13.77
CA ILE A 476 -33.76 18.94 14.10
C ILE A 476 -32.94 20.22 13.86
N PRO A 477 -31.86 20.44 14.66
CA PRO A 477 -31.09 21.67 14.63
C PRO A 477 -29.95 21.64 13.57
N VAL A 478 -30.27 21.32 12.31
CA VAL A 478 -29.28 21.31 11.20
C VAL A 478 -29.55 22.45 10.21
N THR A 479 -28.52 22.88 9.50
CA THR A 479 -28.54 23.93 8.48
C THR A 479 -28.20 23.35 7.11
N ASP A 480 -28.41 24.10 6.04
CA ASP A 480 -28.08 23.71 4.65
C ASP A 480 -26.61 24.08 4.28
N GLU A 481 -25.75 24.21 5.29
CA GLU A 481 -24.33 24.53 5.12
C GLU A 481 -23.47 23.26 5.14
N ILE A 482 -22.35 23.31 4.43
CA ILE A 482 -21.30 22.27 4.47
C ILE A 482 -20.12 22.83 5.29
N GLU A 483 -19.56 22.02 6.17
CA GLU A 483 -18.30 22.31 6.83
C GLU A 483 -17.15 22.05 5.84
N GLU A 484 -16.39 23.08 5.47
CA GLU A 484 -15.28 23.03 4.54
C GLU A 484 -13.95 22.57 5.18
#